data_ff7e5f09de5ba13c8894ceaa160c1fa3
#
_entry.id   ff7e5f09de5ba13c8894ceaa160c1fa3
#
_cell.length_a   1.000
_cell.length_b   1.000
_cell.length_c   1.000
_cell.angle_alpha   90.00
_cell.angle_beta   90.00
_cell.angle_gamma   90.00
#
_symmetry.space_group_name_H-M   'P 1'
#
loop_
_entity.id
_entity.type
_entity.pdbx_description
1 polymer ?
#
loop_
_entity_poly.entity_id
_entity_poly.type
_entity_poly.pdbx_seq_one_letter_code
_entity_poly.pdbx_strand_id
1 'polypeptide(L)'
;MIYTVTLNPSLDYYLSLPALHPGTLHRVQDAQLLPGGKGVNVAIVLSHLGVPVRALGFAAGHTGALLTTLLREIGLDTDFVTVPDGMTRLNVKISTESETELNGAGPDIPSDAFEALLCKMDGLE
;
A
#
# COMPACT_ATOMS: atom_id res chain seq x y z
N MET A 1 7.06 17.66 11.68
CA MET A 1 6.24 16.59 11.07
C MET A 1 6.66 16.40 9.62
N ILE A 2 6.90 15.17 9.22
CA ILE A 2 7.16 14.82 7.81
C ILE A 2 5.88 14.24 7.23
N TYR A 3 5.59 14.61 5.99
CA TYR A 3 4.45 14.09 5.25
C TYR A 3 4.93 13.31 4.04
N THR A 4 4.42 12.10 3.85
CA THR A 4 4.65 11.35 2.63
C THR A 4 3.36 11.29 1.83
N VAL A 5 3.47 11.35 0.51
CA VAL A 5 2.32 11.27 -0.39
C VAL A 5 2.49 10.06 -1.31
N THR A 6 1.56 9.13 -1.26
CA THR A 6 1.55 7.94 -2.11
C THR A 6 0.26 7.91 -2.90
N LEU A 7 0.34 8.22 -4.20
CA LEU A 7 -0.85 8.31 -5.03
C LEU A 7 -1.46 6.94 -5.35
N ASN A 8 -0.64 5.90 -5.35
CA ASN A 8 -1.08 4.55 -5.66
C ASN A 8 -0.45 3.52 -4.70
N PRO A 9 -0.82 3.56 -3.40
CA PRO A 9 -0.34 2.58 -2.44
C PRO A 9 -0.86 1.18 -2.76
N SER A 10 -0.30 0.18 -2.11
CA SER A 10 -0.63 -1.22 -2.35
C SER A 10 -0.66 -2.03 -1.06
N LEU A 11 -1.27 -3.21 -1.17
CA LEU A 11 -0.99 -4.33 -0.30
C LEU A 11 -0.12 -5.30 -1.10
N ASP A 12 1.03 -5.66 -0.55
CA ASP A 12 1.98 -6.55 -1.18
C ASP A 12 1.90 -7.93 -0.55
N TYR A 13 1.54 -8.93 -1.35
CA TYR A 13 1.43 -10.31 -0.93
C TYR A 13 2.70 -11.07 -1.32
N TYR A 14 3.54 -11.34 -0.34
CA TYR A 14 4.82 -12.02 -0.51
C TYR A 14 4.61 -13.52 -0.35
N LEU A 15 4.98 -14.29 -1.37
CA LEU A 15 4.85 -15.73 -1.41
C LEU A 15 6.21 -16.39 -1.60
N SER A 16 6.47 -17.47 -0.86
CA SER A 16 7.65 -18.32 -1.04
C SER A 16 7.21 -19.70 -1.46
N LEU A 17 7.83 -20.23 -2.52
CA LEU A 17 7.62 -21.60 -2.98
C LEU A 17 8.87 -22.11 -3.73
N PRO A 18 9.07 -23.46 -3.83
CA PRO A 18 10.27 -24.00 -4.44
C PRO A 18 10.39 -23.67 -5.92
N ALA A 19 9.28 -23.70 -6.65
CA ALA A 19 9.25 -23.45 -8.08
C ALA A 19 7.85 -23.01 -8.50
N LEU A 20 7.77 -22.20 -9.54
CA LEU A 20 6.52 -21.73 -10.15
C LEU A 20 6.35 -22.39 -11.52
N HIS A 21 5.30 -23.17 -11.68
CA HIS A 21 4.96 -23.85 -12.94
C HIS A 21 3.59 -23.38 -13.42
N PRO A 22 3.51 -22.59 -14.51
CA PRO A 22 2.23 -22.14 -15.06
C PRO A 22 1.29 -23.31 -15.36
N GLY A 23 -0.01 -23.09 -15.12
CA GLY A 23 -1.01 -24.11 -15.40
C GLY A 23 -1.15 -25.20 -14.35
N THR A 24 -0.47 -25.11 -13.21
CA THR A 24 -0.53 -26.09 -12.13
C THR A 24 -0.99 -25.45 -10.82
N LEU A 25 -1.43 -26.27 -9.88
CA LEU A 25 -1.74 -25.86 -8.53
C LEU A 25 -0.45 -25.76 -7.71
N HIS A 26 -0.29 -24.64 -7.01
CA HIS A 26 0.81 -24.46 -6.05
C HIS A 26 0.25 -24.23 -4.66
N ARG A 27 0.92 -24.82 -3.67
CA ARG A 27 0.71 -24.47 -2.26
C ARG A 27 1.95 -23.75 -1.78
N VAL A 28 1.77 -22.51 -1.31
CA VAL A 28 2.90 -21.70 -0.87
C VAL A 28 3.42 -22.21 0.48
N GLN A 29 4.73 -22.11 0.67
CA GLN A 29 5.39 -22.49 1.92
C GLN A 29 5.25 -21.40 2.98
N ASP A 30 5.32 -20.16 2.56
CA ASP A 30 5.27 -19.00 3.44
C ASP A 30 4.55 -17.86 2.73
N ALA A 31 3.80 -17.07 3.48
CA ALA A 31 3.06 -15.95 2.94
C ALA A 31 3.02 -14.80 3.94
N GLN A 32 3.22 -13.57 3.46
CA GLN A 32 3.08 -12.34 4.23
C GLN A 32 2.32 -11.30 3.45
N LEU A 33 1.47 -10.56 4.14
CA LEU A 33 0.75 -9.42 3.57
C LEU A 33 1.26 -8.13 4.23
N LEU A 34 1.87 -7.25 3.45
CA LEU A 34 2.50 -6.03 3.94
C LEU A 34 1.98 -4.80 3.19
N PRO A 35 1.90 -3.64 3.87
CA PRO A 35 1.66 -2.38 3.18
C PRO A 35 2.78 -2.07 2.20
N GLY A 36 2.43 -1.47 1.06
CA GLY A 36 3.38 -1.11 0.02
C GLY A 36 3.11 0.25 -0.59
N GLY A 37 4.02 0.63 -1.48
CA GLY A 37 4.10 1.94 -2.10
C GLY A 37 5.30 2.71 -1.58
N LYS A 38 5.94 3.48 -2.45
CA LYS A 38 7.23 4.12 -2.12
C LYS A 38 7.12 5.07 -0.93
N GLY A 39 6.13 5.97 -0.96
CA GLY A 39 5.92 6.91 0.14
C GLY A 39 5.48 6.22 1.42
N VAL A 40 4.66 5.19 1.33
CA VAL A 40 4.25 4.36 2.48
C VAL A 40 5.47 3.69 3.10
N ASN A 41 6.35 3.11 2.30
CA ASN A 41 7.56 2.47 2.79
C ASN A 41 8.49 3.47 3.50
N VAL A 42 8.65 4.67 2.94
CA VAL A 42 9.41 5.75 3.59
C VAL A 42 8.78 6.11 4.93
N ALA A 43 7.46 6.28 4.98
CA ALA A 43 6.74 6.62 6.20
C ALA A 43 6.93 5.54 7.29
N ILE A 44 6.89 4.26 6.91
CA ILE A 44 7.12 3.15 7.84
C ILE A 44 8.52 3.22 8.45
N VAL A 45 9.54 3.43 7.60
CA VAL A 45 10.94 3.54 8.09
C VAL A 45 11.09 4.74 9.01
N LEU A 46 10.57 5.91 8.64
CA LEU A 46 10.63 7.10 9.49
C LEU A 46 9.93 6.88 10.83
N SER A 47 8.78 6.24 10.82
CA SER A 47 8.05 5.90 12.05
C SER A 47 8.86 5.00 12.96
N HIS A 48 9.51 3.98 12.41
CA HIS A 48 10.38 3.08 13.19
C HIS A 48 11.62 3.79 13.76
N LEU A 49 12.07 4.86 13.10
CA LEU A 49 13.16 5.70 13.59
C LEU A 49 12.70 6.74 14.63
N GLY A 50 11.42 6.73 14.99
CA GLY A 50 10.87 7.68 15.96
C GLY A 50 10.65 9.08 15.39
N VAL A 51 10.67 9.25 14.07
CA VAL A 51 10.42 10.53 13.42
C VAL A 51 8.90 10.72 13.25
N PRO A 52 8.33 11.84 13.71
CA PRO A 52 6.92 12.13 13.47
C PRO A 52 6.62 12.21 11.97
N VAL A 53 5.75 11.33 11.48
CA VAL A 53 5.41 11.23 10.06
C VAL A 53 3.93 10.93 9.90
N ARG A 54 3.31 11.50 8.87
CA ARG A 54 1.95 11.19 8.46
C ARG A 54 1.93 10.80 6.99
N ALA A 55 1.25 9.70 6.67
CA ALA A 55 1.10 9.22 5.31
C ALA A 55 -0.21 9.73 4.71
N LEU A 56 -0.10 10.35 3.54
CA LEU A 56 -1.20 10.85 2.73
C LEU A 56 -1.25 10.05 1.42
N GLY A 57 -2.39 10.04 0.78
CA GLY A 57 -2.59 9.39 -0.51
C GLY A 57 -4.05 8.99 -0.68
N PHE A 58 -4.28 7.97 -1.52
CA PHE A 58 -5.62 7.46 -1.81
C PHE A 58 -5.77 6.03 -1.31
N ALA A 59 -6.96 5.71 -0.79
CA ALA A 59 -7.32 4.35 -0.42
C ALA A 59 -8.74 4.06 -0.90
N ALA A 60 -9.00 2.85 -1.37
CA ALA A 60 -10.28 2.45 -1.92
C ALA A 60 -10.65 1.03 -1.49
N GLY A 61 -11.96 0.80 -1.30
CA GLY A 61 -12.53 -0.52 -1.05
C GLY A 61 -12.03 -1.20 0.21
N HIS A 62 -12.27 -2.49 0.29
CA HIS A 62 -11.86 -3.30 1.45
C HIS A 62 -10.34 -3.39 1.59
N THR A 63 -9.63 -3.44 0.46
CA THR A 63 -8.15 -3.46 0.49
C THR A 63 -7.57 -2.16 1.00
N GLY A 64 -8.19 -1.02 0.68
CA GLY A 64 -7.80 0.29 1.23
C GLY A 64 -8.03 0.37 2.73
N ALA A 65 -9.14 -0.16 3.21
CA ALA A 65 -9.43 -0.25 4.65
C ALA A 65 -8.41 -1.13 5.37
N LEU A 66 -8.05 -2.27 4.78
CA LEU A 66 -7.04 -3.16 5.36
C LEU A 66 -5.66 -2.50 5.38
N LEU A 67 -5.27 -1.81 4.31
CA LEU A 67 -4.02 -1.04 4.28
C LEU A 67 -3.95 -0.05 5.44
N THR A 68 -5.00 0.74 5.63
CA THR A 68 -5.07 1.73 6.71
C THR A 68 -4.99 1.06 8.09
N THR A 69 -5.68 -0.07 8.26
CA THR A 69 -5.63 -0.84 9.52
C THR A 69 -4.22 -1.33 9.82
N LEU A 70 -3.54 -1.93 8.84
CA LEU A 70 -2.17 -2.42 9.02
C LEU A 70 -1.20 -1.30 9.38
N LEU A 71 -1.34 -0.14 8.77
CA LEU A 71 -0.49 1.02 9.09
C LEU A 71 -0.74 1.56 10.50
N ARG A 72 -1.99 1.60 10.94
CA ARG A 72 -2.34 1.99 12.32
C ARG A 72 -1.79 1.01 13.35
N GLU A 73 -1.82 -0.27 13.07
CA GLU A 73 -1.30 -1.31 13.97
C GLU A 73 0.19 -1.13 14.27
N ILE A 74 0.96 -0.59 13.33
CA ILE A 74 2.38 -0.28 13.56
C ILE A 74 2.59 1.15 14.09
N GLY A 75 1.51 1.86 14.41
CA GLY A 75 1.58 3.20 15.01
C GLY A 75 1.81 4.34 14.01
N LEU A 76 1.66 4.09 12.71
CA LEU A 76 1.81 5.12 11.69
C LEU A 76 0.54 5.95 11.56
N ASP A 77 0.68 7.26 11.65
CA ASP A 77 -0.41 8.20 11.42
C ASP A 77 -0.74 8.30 9.92
N THR A 78 -2.01 8.20 9.59
CA THR A 78 -2.47 8.21 8.19
C THR A 78 -3.63 9.17 8.00
N ASP A 79 -3.67 9.81 6.85
CA ASP A 79 -4.78 10.67 6.44
C ASP A 79 -5.05 10.49 4.94
N PHE A 80 -5.45 9.27 4.56
CA PHE A 80 -5.79 8.96 3.18
C PHE A 80 -7.14 9.54 2.77
N VAL A 81 -7.22 9.99 1.52
CA VAL A 81 -8.49 10.30 0.86
C VAL A 81 -9.13 9.00 0.42
N THR A 82 -10.39 8.77 0.82
CA THR A 82 -11.14 7.60 0.38
C THR A 82 -11.67 7.82 -1.04
N VAL A 83 -11.36 6.90 -1.93
CA VAL A 83 -11.88 6.87 -3.31
C VAL A 83 -13.14 6.00 -3.31
N PRO A 84 -14.27 6.48 -3.87
CA PRO A 84 -15.56 5.77 -3.73
C PRO A 84 -15.65 4.46 -4.50
N ASP A 85 -14.95 4.33 -5.63
CA ASP A 85 -15.02 3.18 -6.50
C ASP A 85 -13.66 2.50 -6.67
N GLY A 86 -13.68 1.20 -6.89
CA GLY A 86 -12.46 0.41 -7.08
C GLY A 86 -11.88 -0.10 -5.77
N MET A 87 -10.62 -0.48 -5.83
CA MET A 87 -9.90 -1.03 -4.68
C MET A 87 -8.43 -0.60 -4.72
N THR A 88 -7.84 -0.44 -3.56
CA THR A 88 -6.39 -0.34 -3.44
C THR A 88 -5.75 -1.58 -4.03
N ARG A 89 -4.73 -1.40 -4.87
CA ARG A 89 -4.13 -2.49 -5.64
C ARG A 89 -3.47 -3.54 -4.75
N LEU A 90 -3.53 -4.77 -5.24
CA LEU A 90 -2.76 -5.88 -4.69
C LEU A 90 -1.58 -6.16 -5.63
N ASN A 91 -0.40 -6.29 -5.06
CA ASN A 91 0.77 -6.78 -5.75
C ASN A 91 1.12 -8.16 -5.21
N VAL A 92 1.50 -9.08 -6.08
CA VAL A 92 1.95 -10.41 -5.68
C VAL A 92 3.44 -10.51 -5.98
N LYS A 93 4.22 -10.85 -4.96
CA LYS A 93 5.66 -11.02 -5.07
C LYS A 93 6.01 -12.47 -4.79
N ILE A 94 6.51 -13.16 -5.80
CA ILE A 94 6.75 -14.60 -5.75
C ILE A 94 8.26 -14.82 -5.71
N SER A 95 8.72 -15.42 -4.62
CA SER A 95 10.12 -15.80 -4.43
C SER A 95 10.29 -17.31 -4.66
N THR A 96 11.07 -17.64 -5.67
CA THR A 96 11.56 -18.99 -5.96
C THR A 96 13.09 -18.92 -6.03
N GLU A 97 13.73 -19.54 -7.02
CA GLU A 97 15.14 -19.25 -7.36
C GLU A 97 15.30 -17.85 -7.93
N SER A 98 14.21 -17.27 -8.44
CA SER A 98 14.13 -15.90 -8.94
C SER A 98 12.95 -15.17 -8.33
N GLU A 99 12.91 -13.85 -8.52
CA GLU A 99 11.82 -13.00 -8.08
C GLU A 99 10.87 -12.73 -9.24
N THR A 100 9.57 -12.97 -9.03
CA THR A 100 8.52 -12.65 -9.99
C THR A 100 7.50 -11.74 -9.34
N GLU A 101 7.13 -10.67 -10.01
CA GLU A 101 6.16 -9.69 -9.50
C GLU A 101 4.96 -9.59 -10.43
N LEU A 102 3.76 -9.61 -9.84
CA LEU A 102 2.49 -9.35 -10.51
C LEU A 102 1.88 -8.12 -9.85
N ASN A 103 1.95 -6.99 -10.52
CA ASN A 103 1.46 -5.73 -9.96
C ASN A 103 0.05 -5.43 -10.45
N GLY A 104 -0.88 -5.30 -9.52
CA GLY A 104 -2.25 -4.94 -9.80
C GLY A 104 -2.39 -3.46 -10.17
N ALA A 105 -3.49 -3.14 -10.85
CA ALA A 105 -3.88 -1.76 -11.10
C ALA A 105 -4.61 -1.18 -9.90
N GLY A 106 -4.31 0.08 -9.58
CA GLY A 106 -5.04 0.82 -8.57
C GLY A 106 -6.36 1.38 -9.07
N PRO A 107 -7.14 2.04 -8.21
CA PRO A 107 -8.39 2.66 -8.61
C PRO A 107 -8.17 3.87 -9.50
N ASP A 108 -9.15 4.20 -10.32
CA ASP A 108 -9.19 5.49 -10.99
C ASP A 108 -9.45 6.59 -9.97
N ILE A 109 -8.69 7.67 -10.02
CA ILE A 109 -8.81 8.77 -9.08
C ILE A 109 -9.68 9.86 -9.70
N PRO A 110 -10.93 10.05 -9.22
CA PRO A 110 -11.76 11.14 -9.72
C PRO A 110 -11.21 12.51 -9.31
N SER A 111 -11.55 13.54 -10.07
CA SER A 111 -11.02 14.89 -9.85
C SER A 111 -11.34 15.45 -8.47
N ASP A 112 -12.51 15.14 -7.92
CA ASP A 112 -12.89 15.59 -6.58
C ASP A 112 -12.05 14.94 -5.47
N ALA A 113 -11.68 13.67 -5.63
CA ALA A 113 -10.75 13.00 -4.71
C ALA A 113 -9.35 13.62 -4.80
N PHE A 114 -8.87 13.91 -5.99
CA PHE A 114 -7.60 14.59 -6.18
C PHE A 114 -7.59 15.98 -5.55
N GLU A 115 -8.65 16.76 -5.75
CA GLU A 115 -8.82 18.06 -5.11
C GLU A 115 -8.86 17.95 -3.57
N ALA A 116 -9.50 16.91 -3.04
CA ALA A 116 -9.52 16.65 -1.60
C ALA A 116 -8.11 16.41 -1.05
N LEU A 117 -7.26 15.70 -1.78
CA LEU A 117 -5.86 15.51 -1.41
C LEU A 117 -5.10 16.85 -1.43
N LEU A 118 -5.27 17.65 -2.47
CA LEU A 118 -4.64 18.98 -2.54
C LEU A 118 -5.08 19.87 -1.37
N CYS A 119 -6.36 19.86 -1.01
CA CYS A 119 -6.85 20.61 0.15
C CYS A 119 -6.20 20.15 1.46
N LYS A 120 -6.00 18.85 1.63
CA LYS A 120 -5.26 18.32 2.80
C LYS A 120 -3.83 18.85 2.81
N MET A 121 -3.17 18.85 1.66
CA MET A 121 -1.79 19.33 1.55
C MET A 121 -1.67 20.84 1.81
N ASP A 122 -2.61 21.63 1.34
CA ASP A 122 -2.64 23.08 1.58
C ASP A 122 -2.81 23.45 3.06
N GLY A 123 -3.42 22.58 3.85
CA GLY A 123 -3.61 22.75 5.28
C GLY A 123 -2.46 22.25 6.16
N LEU A 124 -1.35 21.78 5.57
CA LEU A 124 -0.21 21.30 6.34
C LEU A 124 0.68 22.43 6.84
N GLU A 125 1.18 22.28 8.07
CA GLU A 125 2.12 23.19 8.71
C GLU A 125 3.54 22.62 8.78
#